data_c5cd1970e35d0441dbd8285ad4053d42
#
_entry.id   c5cd1970e35d0441dbd8285ad4053d42
#
_cell.length_a   1.000
_cell.length_b   1.000
_cell.length_c   1.000
_cell.angle_alpha   90.00
_cell.angle_beta   90.00
_cell.angle_gamma   90.00
#
_symmetry.space_group_name_H-M   'P 1'
#
loop_
_entity.id
_entity.type
_entity.pdbx_description
1 polymer ?
#
loop_
_entity_poly.entity_id
_entity_poly.type
_entity_poly.pdbx_seq_one_letter_code
_entity_poly.pdbx_strand_id
1 'polypeptide(L)'
;MYPENFRYTKEHEWVLMEGGIGTIGITDHAQQELGDIVYVDLPKPGTRVEQGRSLGSVESVKAVSDIYSPVSGEVAEINPVLADAPEKLNEDPHGAAWLVKIKLSAPGELPDLMSAADYQTYIGAEK
;
A
#
# COMPACT_ATOMS: atom_id res chain seq x y z
N MET A 1 -2.95 -11.46 -9.71
CA MET A 1 -3.97 -10.65 -10.42
C MET A 1 -4.12 -9.29 -9.73
N TYR A 2 -4.20 -8.23 -10.51
CA TYR A 2 -4.30 -6.87 -9.98
C TYR A 2 -5.73 -6.38 -10.11
N PRO A 3 -6.44 -6.17 -8.98
CA PRO A 3 -7.84 -5.76 -9.02
C PRO A 3 -8.06 -4.45 -9.79
N GLU A 4 -9.08 -4.44 -10.64
CA GLU A 4 -9.37 -3.28 -11.50
C GLU A 4 -9.96 -2.10 -10.74
N ASN A 5 -10.55 -2.35 -9.57
CA ASN A 5 -11.12 -1.29 -8.73
C ASN A 5 -10.09 -0.65 -7.80
N PHE A 6 -8.85 -1.12 -7.85
CA PHE A 6 -7.74 -0.50 -7.11
C PHE A 6 -7.07 0.55 -7.98
N ARG A 7 -6.36 1.49 -7.33
CA ARG A 7 -5.42 2.39 -8.01
C ARG A 7 -4.03 2.06 -7.51
N TYR A 8 -3.01 2.39 -8.32
CA TYR A 8 -1.64 1.92 -8.08
C TYR A 8 -0.64 3.05 -8.23
N THR A 9 0.49 2.94 -7.52
CA THR A 9 1.59 3.91 -7.62
C THR A 9 2.80 3.28 -8.28
N LYS A 10 3.74 4.14 -8.70
CA LYS A 10 5.01 3.69 -9.26
C LYS A 10 5.90 3.04 -8.20
N GLU A 11 5.63 3.27 -6.94
CA GLU A 11 6.37 2.69 -5.82
C GLU A 11 5.74 1.37 -5.35
N HIS A 12 4.74 0.87 -6.11
CA HIS A 12 4.12 -0.44 -5.88
C HIS A 12 3.23 -0.50 -4.63
N GLU A 13 2.48 0.58 -4.41
CA GLU A 13 1.41 0.58 -3.42
C GLU A 13 0.06 0.62 -4.16
N TRP A 14 -0.97 0.10 -3.51
CA TRP A 14 -2.33 0.18 -4.05
C TRP A 14 -3.24 0.89 -3.07
N VAL A 15 -4.34 1.44 -3.59
CA VAL A 15 -5.40 2.02 -2.78
C VAL A 15 -6.76 1.59 -3.31
N LEU A 16 -7.63 1.18 -2.40
CA LEU A 16 -9.03 0.85 -2.70
C LEU A 16 -9.90 1.88 -2.02
N MET A 17 -10.68 2.62 -2.81
CA MET A 17 -11.55 3.67 -2.29
C MET A 17 -12.94 3.13 -1.97
N GLU A 18 -13.40 3.41 -0.75
CA GLU A 18 -14.74 3.05 -0.30
C GLU A 18 -15.28 4.18 0.59
N GLY A 19 -16.19 4.98 0.03
CA GLY A 19 -16.88 6.00 0.82
C GLY A 19 -15.99 7.03 1.50
N GLY A 20 -14.99 7.52 0.82
CA GLY A 20 -14.07 8.52 1.38
C GLY A 20 -12.92 7.93 2.19
N ILE A 21 -12.89 6.61 2.37
CA ILE A 21 -11.81 5.90 3.04
C ILE A 21 -11.00 5.16 2.00
N GLY A 22 -9.67 5.35 2.03
CA GLY A 22 -8.77 4.61 1.16
C GLY A 22 -8.05 3.53 1.94
N THR A 23 -8.23 2.27 1.54
CA THR A 23 -7.47 1.14 2.10
C THR A 23 -6.20 1.01 1.29
N ILE A 24 -5.06 0.96 1.94
CA ILE A 24 -3.74 0.99 1.29
C ILE A 24 -2.97 -0.28 1.62
N GLY A 25 -2.25 -0.78 0.64
CA GLY A 25 -1.35 -1.91 0.82
C GLY A 25 -0.24 -1.88 -0.21
N ILE A 26 0.62 -2.91 -0.19
CA ILE A 26 1.63 -3.11 -1.22
C ILE A 26 1.14 -4.13 -2.23
N THR A 27 1.64 -4.03 -3.46
CA THR A 27 1.20 -4.93 -4.53
C THR A 27 1.88 -6.28 -4.44
N ASP A 28 1.33 -7.26 -5.16
CA ASP A 28 1.96 -8.57 -5.30
C ASP A 28 3.37 -8.44 -5.88
N HIS A 29 3.56 -7.56 -6.84
CA HIS A 29 4.89 -7.28 -7.41
C HIS A 29 5.87 -6.84 -6.32
N ALA A 30 5.44 -5.94 -5.43
CA ALA A 30 6.28 -5.44 -4.35
C ALA A 30 6.71 -6.57 -3.40
N GLN A 31 5.76 -7.43 -2.99
CA GLN A 31 6.11 -8.50 -2.06
C GLN A 31 7.02 -9.53 -2.72
N GLN A 32 6.87 -9.77 -4.02
CA GLN A 32 7.76 -10.68 -4.74
C GLN A 32 9.19 -10.14 -4.75
N GLU A 33 9.35 -8.84 -4.96
CA GLU A 33 10.67 -8.21 -4.98
C GLU A 33 11.32 -8.17 -3.60
N LEU A 34 10.52 -7.98 -2.56
CA LEU A 34 11.01 -7.91 -1.18
C LEU A 34 11.38 -9.28 -0.63
N GLY A 35 10.67 -10.34 -1.03
CA GLY A 35 10.83 -11.66 -0.46
C GLY A 35 10.10 -11.78 0.87
N ASP A 36 10.55 -12.66 1.75
CA ASP A 36 9.87 -12.95 3.01
C ASP A 36 9.82 -11.73 3.93
N ILE A 37 8.60 -11.29 4.24
CA ILE A 37 8.37 -10.13 5.09
C ILE A 37 8.45 -10.56 6.55
N VAL A 38 9.25 -9.84 7.35
CA VAL A 38 9.50 -10.18 8.75
C VAL A 38 9.02 -9.12 9.72
N TYR A 39 8.81 -7.88 9.26
CA TYR A 39 8.35 -6.79 10.13
C TYR A 39 7.68 -5.70 9.32
N VAL A 40 6.66 -5.08 9.91
CA VAL A 40 5.93 -3.96 9.29
C VAL A 40 5.83 -2.86 10.32
N ASP A 41 6.29 -1.65 9.95
CA ASP A 41 6.21 -0.47 10.80
C ASP A 41 5.13 0.45 10.25
N LEU A 42 4.04 0.63 10.99
CA LEU A 42 2.88 1.40 10.55
C LEU A 42 2.69 2.62 11.45
N PRO A 43 2.12 3.72 10.90
CA PRO A 43 1.83 4.90 11.70
C PRO A 43 0.65 4.63 12.63
N LYS A 44 0.54 5.44 13.70
CA LYS A 44 -0.58 5.32 14.63
C LYS A 44 -1.84 5.93 14.03
N PRO A 45 -3.04 5.42 14.39
CA PRO A 45 -4.28 6.10 14.02
C PRO A 45 -4.26 7.56 14.48
N GLY A 46 -4.79 8.44 13.65
CA GLY A 46 -4.75 9.88 13.90
C GLY A 46 -3.57 10.59 13.25
N THR A 47 -2.59 9.86 12.75
CA THR A 47 -1.42 10.45 12.06
C THR A 47 -1.85 11.03 10.71
N ARG A 48 -1.36 12.23 10.38
CA ARG A 48 -1.56 12.79 9.05
C ARG A 48 -0.54 12.24 8.09
N VAL A 49 -1.00 11.94 6.88
CA VAL A 49 -0.13 11.46 5.81
C VAL A 49 -0.36 12.33 4.57
N GLU A 50 0.66 12.44 3.73
CA GLU A 50 0.60 13.23 2.49
C GLU A 50 1.02 12.37 1.32
N GLN A 51 0.37 12.59 0.18
CA GLN A 51 0.70 11.87 -1.04
C GLN A 51 2.19 12.00 -1.36
N GLY A 52 2.84 10.86 -1.61
CA GLY A 52 4.25 10.83 -1.96
C GLY A 52 5.21 10.84 -0.78
N ARG A 53 4.71 10.96 0.44
CA ARG A 53 5.55 10.93 1.65
C ARG A 53 5.50 9.56 2.30
N SER A 54 6.60 9.19 2.99
CA SER A 54 6.66 7.91 3.70
C SER A 54 5.62 7.89 4.82
N LEU A 55 4.84 6.80 4.88
CA LEU A 55 3.91 6.58 5.98
C LEU A 55 4.36 5.47 6.91
N GLY A 56 5.31 4.66 6.49
CA GLY A 56 5.82 3.54 7.26
C GLY A 56 6.84 2.76 6.46
N SER A 57 7.12 1.54 6.89
CA SER A 57 8.09 0.70 6.19
C SER A 57 7.76 -0.78 6.34
N VAL A 58 8.32 -1.57 5.43
CA VAL A 58 8.21 -3.03 5.45
C VAL A 58 9.63 -3.59 5.43
N GLU A 59 9.92 -4.49 6.35
CA GLU A 59 11.22 -5.14 6.41
C GLU A 59 11.11 -6.59 5.97
N SER A 60 11.98 -7.00 5.06
CA SER A 60 12.09 -8.38 4.63
C SER A 60 13.43 -8.95 5.09
N VAL A 61 13.64 -10.23 4.81
CA VAL A 61 14.91 -10.90 5.15
C VAL A 61 16.11 -10.29 4.42
N LYS A 62 15.88 -9.52 3.34
CA LYS A 62 16.97 -8.97 2.54
C LYS A 62 16.99 -7.44 2.46
N ALA A 63 15.93 -6.74 2.86
CA ALA A 63 15.87 -5.29 2.67
C ALA A 63 14.83 -4.63 3.55
N VAL A 64 14.94 -3.30 3.72
CA VAL A 64 13.92 -2.45 4.34
C VAL A 64 13.45 -1.48 3.26
N SER A 65 12.14 -1.35 3.09
CA SER A 65 11.57 -0.48 2.08
C SER A 65 10.55 0.47 2.70
N ASP A 66 10.67 1.75 2.41
CA ASP A 66 9.66 2.74 2.83
C ASP A 66 8.38 2.52 2.03
N ILE A 67 7.25 2.77 2.70
CA ILE A 67 5.94 2.77 2.05
C ILE A 67 5.52 4.23 1.92
N TYR A 68 5.27 4.66 0.68
CA TYR A 68 4.85 6.03 0.41
C TYR A 68 3.34 6.07 0.28
N SER A 69 2.71 7.06 0.91
CA SER A 69 1.26 7.16 0.87
C SER A 69 0.79 7.55 -0.53
N PRO A 70 -0.13 6.79 -1.13
CA PRO A 70 -0.67 7.19 -2.44
C PRO A 70 -1.65 8.35 -2.36
N VAL A 71 -2.12 8.69 -1.16
CA VAL A 71 -3.12 9.74 -0.95
C VAL A 71 -2.83 10.52 0.32
N SER A 72 -3.41 11.71 0.44
CA SER A 72 -3.31 12.54 1.65
C SER A 72 -4.53 12.36 2.52
N GLY A 73 -4.33 12.40 3.83
CA GLY A 73 -5.42 12.29 4.78
C GLY A 73 -4.93 11.94 6.17
N GLU A 74 -5.81 11.31 6.94
CA GLU A 74 -5.53 10.91 8.31
C GLU A 74 -5.69 9.41 8.46
N VAL A 75 -4.75 8.77 9.14
CA VAL A 75 -4.82 7.32 9.40
C VAL A 75 -6.03 7.04 10.30
N ALA A 76 -6.98 6.28 9.77
CA ALA A 76 -8.19 5.89 10.51
C ALA A 76 -7.98 4.57 11.23
N GLU A 77 -7.33 3.61 10.55
CA GLU A 77 -7.08 2.27 11.11
C GLU A 77 -5.76 1.72 10.57
N ILE A 78 -5.16 0.84 11.36
CA ILE A 78 -4.04 0.02 10.91
C ILE A 78 -4.45 -1.45 11.05
N ASN A 79 -3.85 -2.32 10.23
CA ASN A 79 -4.19 -3.74 10.27
C ASN A 79 -3.44 -4.44 11.40
N PRO A 80 -4.14 -4.85 12.48
CA PRO A 80 -3.47 -5.43 13.64
C PRO A 80 -2.86 -6.81 13.37
N VAL A 81 -3.33 -7.50 12.36
CA VAL A 81 -2.83 -8.83 12.00
C VAL A 81 -1.34 -8.79 11.65
N LEU A 82 -0.89 -7.69 11.03
CA LEU A 82 0.49 -7.59 10.56
C LEU A 82 1.52 -7.46 11.68
N ALA A 83 1.12 -7.05 12.88
CA ALA A 83 2.02 -7.01 14.02
C ALA A 83 2.45 -8.42 14.44
N ASP A 84 1.52 -9.38 14.37
CA ASP A 84 1.78 -10.76 14.76
C ASP A 84 2.16 -11.66 13.58
N ALA A 85 1.69 -11.32 12.38
CA ALA A 85 1.84 -12.16 11.19
C ALA A 85 2.20 -11.31 9.96
N PRO A 86 3.39 -10.68 9.94
CA PRO A 86 3.80 -9.85 8.79
C PRO A 86 3.91 -10.64 7.50
N GLU A 87 4.11 -11.96 7.59
CA GLU A 87 4.18 -12.84 6.42
C GLU A 87 2.86 -12.91 5.64
N LYS A 88 1.76 -12.40 6.20
CA LYS A 88 0.49 -12.29 5.45
C LYS A 88 0.64 -11.41 4.20
N LEU A 89 1.59 -10.48 4.22
CA LEU A 89 1.88 -9.67 3.03
C LEU A 89 2.37 -10.52 1.86
N ASN A 90 3.04 -11.62 2.15
CA ASN A 90 3.49 -12.55 1.10
C ASN A 90 2.35 -13.44 0.60
N GLU A 91 1.32 -13.65 1.43
CA GLU A 91 0.22 -14.56 1.12
C GLU A 91 -0.94 -13.88 0.43
N ASP A 92 -1.32 -12.70 0.90
CA ASP A 92 -2.51 -12.01 0.41
C ASP A 92 -2.35 -10.49 0.46
N PRO A 93 -1.42 -9.93 -0.33
CA PRO A 93 -1.13 -8.49 -0.26
C PRO A 93 -2.29 -7.60 -0.71
N HIS A 94 -3.20 -8.11 -1.56
CA HIS A 94 -4.33 -7.33 -2.06
C HIS A 94 -5.60 -7.48 -1.24
N GLY A 95 -5.58 -8.30 -0.20
CA GLY A 95 -6.76 -8.57 0.61
C GLY A 95 -6.49 -8.50 2.10
N ALA A 96 -6.34 -9.66 2.75
CA ALA A 96 -6.21 -9.73 4.20
C ALA A 96 -5.04 -8.95 4.76
N ALA A 97 -3.99 -8.71 3.98
CA ALA A 97 -2.78 -8.02 4.41
C ALA A 97 -2.76 -6.54 4.03
N TRP A 98 -3.90 -5.86 4.02
CA TRP A 98 -3.93 -4.41 3.86
C TRP A 98 -3.14 -3.76 5.01
N LEU A 99 -2.52 -2.61 4.73
CA LEU A 99 -1.66 -1.93 5.72
C LEU A 99 -2.43 -0.95 6.59
N VAL A 100 -3.01 0.07 5.98
CA VAL A 100 -3.70 1.15 6.70
C VAL A 100 -4.95 1.56 5.95
N LYS A 101 -5.88 2.20 6.67
CA LYS A 101 -7.03 2.88 6.08
C LYS A 101 -6.90 4.36 6.36
N ILE A 102 -7.04 5.17 5.32
CA ILE A 102 -6.86 6.61 5.37
C ILE A 102 -8.19 7.30 5.09
N LYS A 103 -8.57 8.24 5.96
CA LYS A 103 -9.68 9.12 5.69
C LYS A 103 -9.15 10.24 4.81
N LEU A 104 -9.58 10.29 3.55
CA LEU A 104 -9.01 11.20 2.57
C LEU A 104 -9.34 12.64 2.85
N SER A 105 -8.33 13.52 2.71
CA SER A 105 -8.51 14.97 2.78
C SER A 105 -8.44 15.62 1.40
N ALA A 106 -7.94 14.90 0.39
CA ALA A 106 -7.76 15.45 -0.97
C ALA A 106 -8.12 14.39 -2.01
N PRO A 107 -9.43 14.09 -2.19
CA PRO A 107 -9.83 13.05 -3.16
C PRO A 107 -9.44 13.35 -4.61
N GLY A 108 -9.12 14.61 -4.94
CA GLY A 108 -8.61 14.97 -6.26
C GLY A 108 -7.25 14.38 -6.61
N GLU A 109 -6.56 13.75 -5.67
CA GLU A 109 -5.29 13.08 -5.92
C GLU A 109 -5.45 11.74 -6.63
N LEU A 110 -6.64 11.13 -6.58
CA LEU A 110 -6.87 9.81 -7.15
C LEU A 110 -6.56 9.72 -8.65
N PRO A 111 -6.91 10.71 -9.48
CA PRO A 111 -6.58 10.64 -10.91
C PRO A 111 -5.09 10.61 -11.21
N ASP A 112 -4.23 10.98 -10.26
CA ASP A 112 -2.78 10.93 -10.43
C ASP A 112 -2.24 9.50 -10.35
N LEU A 113 -3.07 8.55 -9.92
CA LEU A 113 -2.66 7.16 -9.71
C LEU A 113 -3.00 6.32 -10.94
N MET A 114 -2.27 5.22 -11.11
CA MET A 114 -2.45 4.34 -12.26
C MET A 114 -3.64 3.40 -12.07
N SER A 115 -4.29 3.07 -13.20
CA SER A 115 -5.26 1.97 -13.24
C SER A 115 -4.52 0.64 -13.16
N ALA A 116 -5.24 -0.47 -12.99
CA ALA A 116 -4.64 -1.79 -13.00
C ALA A 116 -3.94 -2.07 -14.33
N ALA A 117 -4.57 -1.70 -15.46
CA ALA A 117 -3.98 -1.93 -16.78
C ALA A 117 -2.68 -1.15 -16.95
N ASP A 118 -2.67 0.13 -16.55
CA ASP A 118 -1.48 0.97 -16.66
C ASP A 118 -0.37 0.46 -15.74
N TYR A 119 -0.72 0.02 -14.55
CA TYR A 119 0.26 -0.49 -13.60
C TYR A 119 0.89 -1.80 -14.13
N GLN A 120 0.09 -2.69 -14.70
CA GLN A 120 0.62 -3.94 -15.25
C GLN A 120 1.56 -3.68 -16.42
N THR A 121 1.26 -2.68 -17.25
CA THR A 121 2.16 -2.25 -18.31
C THR A 121 3.47 -1.71 -17.72
N TYR A 122 3.36 -0.91 -16.67
CA TYR A 122 4.51 -0.31 -16.02
C TYR A 122 5.45 -1.38 -15.42
N ILE A 123 4.91 -2.36 -14.68
CA ILE A 123 5.76 -3.40 -14.07
C ILE A 123 6.32 -4.34 -15.14
N GLY A 124 5.62 -4.55 -16.24
CA GLY A 124 6.14 -5.31 -17.35
C GLY A 124 7.35 -4.65 -18.00
N ALA A 125 7.35 -3.32 -18.05
CA ALA A 125 8.47 -2.55 -18.60
C ALA A 125 9.71 -2.55 -17.69
N GLU A 126 9.53 -2.82 -16.40
CA GLU A 126 10.65 -2.89 -15.44
C GLU A 126 11.49 -4.15 -15.62
N LYS A 127 10.95 -5.15 -16.27
CA LYS A 127 11.69 -6.40 -16.51
C LYS A 127 12.68 -6.25 -17.68
#